data_c563d6571b2fd06dfaa7d2c520dc268e
#
_entry.id   c563d6571b2fd06dfaa7d2c520dc268e
#
_cell.length_a   1.000
_cell.length_b   1.000
_cell.length_c   1.000
_cell.angle_alpha   90.00
_cell.angle_beta   90.00
_cell.angle_gamma   90.00
#
_symmetry.space_group_name_H-M   'P 1'
#
loop_
_entity.id
_entity.type
_entity.pdbx_description
1 polymer ?
#
loop_
_entity_poly.entity_id
_entity_poly.type
_entity_poly.pdbx_seq_one_letter_code
_entity_poly.pdbx_strand_id
1 'polypeptide(L)'
;MSQYEVKTINHPLDCTVEVPGSKSITNRALLMAALADGKSVLNGVLFSNDSRHFLTSLISLGYIIEVNEVDRYVAINGHGADIPKKSATIDVGSAGTAARFLTAMLALSDGEYTINASEQMKKRPMLPLFEALTAMGAEFTFIEKNGHLPVKVKGASFNG
;
A
#
# COMPACT_ATOMS: atom_id res chain seq x y z
N MET A 1 -19.47 22.81 -19.27
CA MET A 1 -18.10 22.97 -18.74
C MET A 1 -18.11 24.19 -17.85
N SER A 2 -17.71 24.05 -16.57
CA SER A 2 -17.55 25.21 -15.70
C SER A 2 -16.26 25.94 -16.08
N GLN A 3 -16.33 27.22 -16.36
CA GLN A 3 -15.18 28.08 -16.58
C GLN A 3 -14.79 28.70 -15.24
N TYR A 4 -13.50 28.77 -14.96
CA TYR A 4 -12.95 29.46 -13.80
C TYR A 4 -12.10 30.64 -14.28
N GLU A 5 -12.45 31.84 -13.83
CA GLU A 5 -11.69 33.06 -14.14
C GLU A 5 -10.49 33.17 -13.18
N VAL A 6 -9.29 33.11 -13.74
CA VAL A 6 -8.05 33.25 -12.97
C VAL A 6 -7.72 34.72 -12.80
N LYS A 7 -7.62 35.20 -11.56
CA LYS A 7 -7.16 36.57 -11.26
C LYS A 7 -5.67 36.67 -11.54
N THR A 8 -5.29 37.67 -12.34
CA THR A 8 -3.89 38.00 -12.56
C THR A 8 -3.28 38.68 -11.32
N ILE A 9 -2.06 38.30 -10.96
CA ILE A 9 -1.31 38.89 -9.85
C ILE A 9 -0.27 39.83 -10.44
N ASN A 10 -0.33 41.10 -10.08
CA ASN A 10 0.52 42.16 -10.63
C ASN A 10 1.72 42.52 -9.74
N HIS A 11 2.00 41.72 -8.71
CA HIS A 11 3.13 41.91 -7.80
C HIS A 11 3.75 40.55 -7.45
N PRO A 12 5.03 40.51 -7.08
CA PRO A 12 5.65 39.26 -6.59
C PRO A 12 4.90 38.71 -5.39
N LEU A 13 4.72 37.38 -5.38
CA LEU A 13 4.16 36.70 -4.22
C LEU A 13 5.27 36.51 -3.17
N ASP A 14 5.00 36.97 -1.96
CA ASP A 14 5.81 36.71 -0.76
C ASP A 14 4.87 35.98 0.25
N CYS A 15 4.81 34.67 0.14
CA CYS A 15 4.00 33.84 1.03
C CYS A 15 4.61 32.45 1.20
N THR A 16 4.43 31.91 2.38
CA THR A 16 4.74 30.50 2.67
C THR A 16 3.47 29.69 2.53
N VAL A 17 3.52 28.60 1.75
CA VAL A 17 2.41 27.67 1.57
C VAL A 17 2.79 26.34 2.18
N GLU A 18 2.02 25.90 3.18
CA GLU A 18 2.14 24.53 3.69
C GLU A 18 1.40 23.56 2.76
N VAL A 19 2.11 22.55 2.28
CA VAL A 19 1.52 21.50 1.45
C VAL A 19 1.25 20.25 2.29
N PRO A 20 0.16 19.50 2.00
CA PRO A 20 -0.09 18.22 2.65
C PRO A 20 1.00 17.20 2.31
N GLY A 21 1.12 16.16 3.14
CA GLY A 21 2.03 15.05 2.88
C GLY A 21 1.78 14.39 1.51
N SER A 22 2.82 13.80 0.94
CA SER A 22 2.72 13.09 -0.34
C SER A 22 2.11 11.70 -0.17
N LYS A 23 1.04 11.39 -0.92
CA LYS A 23 0.44 10.05 -0.95
C LYS A 23 1.46 8.97 -1.33
N SER A 24 2.25 9.23 -2.35
CA SER A 24 3.24 8.26 -2.84
C SER A 24 4.37 8.00 -1.86
N ILE A 25 4.82 9.04 -1.17
CA ILE A 25 5.86 8.91 -0.12
C ILE A 25 5.27 8.17 1.08
N THR A 26 4.06 8.53 1.52
CA THR A 26 3.37 7.86 2.63
C THR A 26 3.27 6.35 2.41
N ASN A 27 2.76 5.90 1.26
CA ASN A 27 2.60 4.47 1.00
C ASN A 27 3.94 3.72 0.95
N ARG A 28 5.01 4.34 0.43
CA ARG A 28 6.36 3.75 0.46
C ARG A 28 6.91 3.67 1.88
N ALA A 29 6.75 4.74 2.65
CA ALA A 29 7.20 4.79 4.03
C ALA A 29 6.49 3.76 4.92
N LEU A 30 5.17 3.56 4.72
CA LEU A 30 4.40 2.51 5.40
C LEU A 30 4.93 1.11 5.08
N LEU A 31 5.23 0.82 3.80
CA LEU A 31 5.83 -0.44 3.40
C LEU A 31 7.20 -0.64 4.05
N MET A 32 8.07 0.36 3.95
CA MET A 32 9.42 0.29 4.52
C MET A 32 9.38 0.11 6.04
N ALA A 33 8.47 0.80 6.74
CA ALA A 33 8.28 0.67 8.17
C ALA A 33 7.79 -0.72 8.59
N ALA A 34 6.90 -1.34 7.78
CA ALA A 34 6.44 -2.70 8.02
C ALA A 34 7.56 -3.74 7.83
N LEU A 35 8.44 -3.52 6.83
CA LEU A 35 9.57 -4.39 6.51
C LEU A 35 10.85 -4.07 7.31
N ALA A 36 10.87 -2.98 8.07
CA ALA A 36 11.99 -2.68 8.98
C ALA A 36 11.97 -3.63 10.18
N ASP A 37 13.09 -3.77 10.86
CA ASP A 37 13.15 -4.44 12.16
C ASP A 37 12.93 -3.40 13.28
N GLY A 38 11.91 -3.63 14.13
CA GLY A 38 11.57 -2.78 15.25
C GLY A 38 10.62 -1.62 14.93
N LYS A 39 10.53 -0.64 15.86
CA LYS A 39 9.55 0.45 15.81
C LYS A 39 10.02 1.57 14.88
N SER A 40 9.19 1.92 13.91
CA SER A 40 9.34 3.08 13.04
C SER A 40 8.25 4.11 13.34
N VAL A 41 8.59 5.40 13.32
CA VAL A 41 7.65 6.52 13.49
C VAL A 41 7.70 7.39 12.23
N LEU A 42 6.52 7.57 11.62
CA LEU A 42 6.33 8.36 10.41
C LEU A 42 5.55 9.63 10.75
N ASN A 43 6.14 10.79 10.54
CA ASN A 43 5.50 12.10 10.74
C ASN A 43 5.10 12.72 9.40
N GLY A 44 4.05 13.54 9.40
CA GLY A 44 3.54 14.19 8.17
C GLY A 44 2.83 13.24 7.22
N VAL A 45 2.28 12.16 7.72
CA VAL A 45 1.54 11.15 6.93
C VAL A 45 0.32 11.78 6.28
N LEU A 46 0.11 11.51 4.99
CA LEU A 46 -1.14 11.86 4.30
C LEU A 46 -2.17 10.75 4.48
N PHE A 47 -3.25 11.03 5.22
CA PHE A 47 -4.38 10.12 5.38
C PHE A 47 -5.36 10.25 4.21
N SER A 48 -4.99 9.68 3.07
CA SER A 48 -5.86 9.51 1.90
C SER A 48 -6.58 8.16 1.97
N ASN A 49 -7.60 7.95 1.13
CA ASN A 49 -8.22 6.62 1.01
C ASN A 49 -7.19 5.52 0.72
N ASP A 50 -6.19 5.80 -0.14
CA ASP A 50 -5.14 4.84 -0.48
C ASP A 50 -4.30 4.46 0.74
N SER A 51 -3.86 5.44 1.55
CA SER A 51 -3.06 5.18 2.74
C SER A 51 -3.87 4.50 3.85
N ARG A 52 -5.17 4.80 3.97
CA ARG A 52 -6.06 4.10 4.90
C ARG A 52 -6.22 2.62 4.52
N HIS A 53 -6.43 2.29 3.24
CA HIS A 53 -6.46 0.91 2.78
C HIS A 53 -5.13 0.20 3.02
N PHE A 54 -4.00 0.90 2.86
CA PHE A 54 -2.67 0.35 3.17
C PHE A 54 -2.54 0.01 4.66
N LEU A 55 -2.88 0.95 5.54
CA LEU A 55 -2.85 0.77 7.00
C LEU A 55 -3.77 -0.37 7.46
N THR A 56 -5.02 -0.39 6.97
CA THR A 56 -5.98 -1.45 7.29
C THR A 56 -5.48 -2.83 6.83
N SER A 57 -4.83 -2.90 5.67
CA SER A 57 -4.23 -4.14 5.17
C SER A 57 -3.09 -4.60 6.07
N LEU A 58 -2.20 -3.71 6.50
CA LEU A 58 -1.12 -4.06 7.45
C LEU A 58 -1.67 -4.54 8.80
N ILE A 59 -2.72 -3.89 9.33
CA ILE A 59 -3.40 -4.32 10.56
C ILE A 59 -3.98 -5.75 10.38
N SER A 60 -4.60 -6.02 9.24
CA SER A 60 -5.14 -7.35 8.92
C SER A 60 -4.05 -8.41 8.85
N LEU A 61 -2.84 -8.03 8.39
CA LEU A 61 -1.64 -8.87 8.37
C LEU A 61 -0.98 -9.05 9.74
N GLY A 62 -1.53 -8.39 10.78
CA GLY A 62 -1.11 -8.56 12.17
C GLY A 62 -0.08 -7.55 12.67
N TYR A 63 0.27 -6.53 11.90
CA TYR A 63 1.16 -5.48 12.36
C TYR A 63 0.51 -4.64 13.46
N ILE A 64 1.30 -4.30 14.49
CA ILE A 64 0.89 -3.39 15.57
C ILE A 64 1.15 -1.97 15.09
N ILE A 65 0.07 -1.20 14.92
CA ILE A 65 0.13 0.15 14.35
C ILE A 65 -0.63 1.12 15.26
N GLU A 66 0.02 2.21 15.60
CA GLU A 66 -0.57 3.36 16.26
C GLU A 66 -0.81 4.46 15.23
N VAL A 67 -2.03 5.00 15.16
CA VAL A 67 -2.43 6.01 14.17
C VAL A 67 -2.95 7.24 14.90
N ASN A 68 -2.39 8.40 14.59
CA ASN A 68 -2.90 9.69 15.01
C ASN A 68 -3.07 10.61 13.79
N GLU A 69 -4.32 10.74 13.33
CA GLU A 69 -4.64 11.54 12.15
C GLU A 69 -4.54 13.06 12.41
N VAL A 70 -4.79 13.49 13.66
CA VAL A 70 -4.72 14.91 14.04
C VAL A 70 -3.29 15.40 13.93
N ASP A 71 -2.35 14.67 14.52
CA ASP A 71 -0.93 15.00 14.51
C ASP A 71 -0.21 14.43 13.26
N ARG A 72 -0.95 13.80 12.34
CA ARG A 72 -0.45 13.22 11.10
C ARG A 72 0.72 12.26 11.31
N TYR A 73 0.58 11.39 12.31
CA TYR A 73 1.63 10.47 12.69
C TYR A 73 1.15 9.02 12.65
N VAL A 74 2.06 8.11 12.30
CA VAL A 74 1.86 6.66 12.36
C VAL A 74 3.10 6.01 12.95
N ALA A 75 2.94 5.15 13.96
CA ALA A 75 4.02 4.27 14.41
C ALA A 75 3.70 2.83 14.06
N ILE A 76 4.68 2.10 13.55
CA ILE A 76 4.57 0.70 13.12
C ILE A 76 5.67 -0.10 13.78
N ASN A 77 5.31 -1.22 14.41
CA ASN A 77 6.28 -2.23 14.79
C ASN A 77 6.49 -3.14 13.57
N GLY A 78 7.63 -2.95 12.89
CA GLY A 78 8.05 -3.79 11.77
C GLY A 78 8.67 -5.10 12.26
N HIS A 79 8.65 -6.09 11.38
CA HIS A 79 9.09 -7.46 11.67
C HIS A 79 10.14 -7.98 10.67
N GLY A 80 10.87 -7.07 10.01
CA GLY A 80 11.77 -7.47 8.93
C GLY A 80 11.00 -8.08 7.75
N ALA A 81 11.51 -9.13 7.17
CA ALA A 81 10.83 -9.84 6.09
C ALA A 81 9.69 -10.76 6.59
N ASP A 82 9.52 -10.92 7.91
CA ASP A 82 8.53 -11.81 8.51
C ASP A 82 7.17 -11.09 8.65
N ILE A 83 6.11 -11.65 8.04
CA ILE A 83 4.76 -11.12 8.18
C ILE A 83 4.11 -11.78 9.39
N PRO A 84 3.58 -11.01 10.38
CA PRO A 84 3.09 -11.56 11.64
C PRO A 84 2.02 -12.65 11.49
N LYS A 85 1.08 -12.48 10.56
CA LYS A 85 0.11 -13.53 10.23
C LYS A 85 0.49 -14.20 8.91
N LYS A 86 0.58 -15.52 8.92
CA LYS A 86 0.89 -16.34 7.72
C LYS A 86 -0.35 -16.63 6.87
N SER A 87 -1.53 -16.24 7.31
CA SER A 87 -2.77 -16.31 6.53
C SER A 87 -3.66 -15.13 6.89
N ALA A 88 -4.09 -14.40 5.87
CA ALA A 88 -4.99 -13.27 6.03
C ALA A 88 -5.70 -12.91 4.72
N THR A 89 -6.81 -12.18 4.85
CA THR A 89 -7.46 -11.49 3.74
C THR A 89 -7.30 -9.99 3.92
N ILE A 90 -6.86 -9.31 2.87
CA ILE A 90 -6.73 -7.86 2.82
C ILE A 90 -7.59 -7.26 1.71
N ASP A 91 -7.97 -5.99 1.87
CA ASP A 91 -8.69 -5.22 0.85
C ASP A 91 -7.93 -3.92 0.55
N VAL A 92 -7.42 -3.84 -0.66
CA VAL A 92 -6.65 -2.68 -1.13
C VAL A 92 -7.53 -1.58 -1.72
N GLY A 93 -8.86 -1.75 -1.74
CA GLY A 93 -9.80 -0.78 -2.29
C GLY A 93 -9.47 -0.41 -3.73
N SER A 94 -9.43 0.88 -4.03
CA SER A 94 -9.04 1.42 -5.34
C SER A 94 -7.55 1.83 -5.40
N ALA A 95 -6.79 1.56 -4.35
CA ALA A 95 -5.43 2.02 -4.15
C ALA A 95 -4.40 1.23 -4.99
N GLY A 96 -4.13 1.67 -6.20
CA GLY A 96 -3.23 0.98 -7.14
C GLY A 96 -1.79 0.80 -6.63
N THR A 97 -1.30 1.73 -5.81
CA THR A 97 0.02 1.63 -5.18
C THR A 97 0.02 0.58 -4.07
N ALA A 98 -1.00 0.59 -3.20
CA ALA A 98 -1.17 -0.42 -2.15
C ALA A 98 -1.30 -1.83 -2.75
N ALA A 99 -2.13 -1.98 -3.79
CA ALA A 99 -2.32 -3.24 -4.50
C ALA A 99 -0.98 -3.84 -4.96
N ARG A 100 -0.13 -3.06 -5.63
CA ARG A 100 1.13 -3.54 -6.18
C ARG A 100 2.18 -3.83 -5.10
N PHE A 101 2.32 -2.93 -4.14
CA PHE A 101 3.31 -3.07 -3.07
C PHE A 101 2.99 -4.24 -2.14
N LEU A 102 1.71 -4.35 -1.72
CA LEU A 102 1.30 -5.46 -0.86
C LEU A 102 1.33 -6.80 -1.61
N THR A 103 0.96 -6.84 -2.89
CA THR A 103 1.12 -8.07 -3.70
C THR A 103 2.57 -8.53 -3.72
N ALA A 104 3.53 -7.62 -3.96
CA ALA A 104 4.95 -7.97 -3.95
C ALA A 104 5.42 -8.42 -2.56
N MET A 105 5.06 -7.69 -1.51
CA MET A 105 5.40 -8.03 -0.13
C MET A 105 4.89 -9.43 0.26
N LEU A 106 3.63 -9.73 -0.06
CA LEU A 106 3.00 -11.02 0.28
C LEU A 106 3.56 -12.17 -0.55
N ALA A 107 3.85 -11.93 -1.83
CA ALA A 107 4.44 -12.93 -2.71
C ALA A 107 5.87 -13.33 -2.31
N LEU A 108 6.60 -12.44 -1.63
CA LEU A 108 7.95 -12.68 -1.15
C LEU A 108 8.00 -13.16 0.32
N SER A 109 6.87 -13.56 0.88
CA SER A 109 6.74 -14.11 2.24
C SER A 109 6.53 -15.62 2.20
N ASP A 110 6.38 -16.23 3.37
CA ASP A 110 6.11 -17.66 3.55
C ASP A 110 4.65 -18.00 3.85
N GLY A 111 3.72 -17.04 3.61
CA GLY A 111 2.31 -17.17 3.95
C GLY A 111 1.37 -17.39 2.76
N GLU A 112 0.08 -17.53 3.08
CA GLU A 112 -1.01 -17.64 2.11
C GLU A 112 -2.04 -16.53 2.35
N TYR A 113 -2.32 -15.73 1.33
CA TYR A 113 -3.13 -14.53 1.49
C TYR A 113 -4.17 -14.39 0.38
N THR A 114 -5.28 -13.72 0.70
CA THR A 114 -6.26 -13.28 -0.30
C THR A 114 -6.22 -11.76 -0.40
N ILE A 115 -6.07 -11.23 -1.61
CA ILE A 115 -6.06 -9.80 -1.89
C ILE A 115 -7.35 -9.44 -2.62
N ASN A 116 -8.23 -8.73 -1.93
CA ASN A 116 -9.45 -8.15 -2.49
C ASN A 116 -9.23 -6.71 -2.94
N ALA A 117 -10.12 -6.24 -3.80
CA ALA A 117 -10.08 -4.88 -4.34
C ALA A 117 -11.46 -4.39 -4.73
N SER A 118 -11.61 -3.07 -4.87
CA SER A 118 -12.81 -2.46 -5.43
C SER A 118 -13.02 -2.82 -6.90
N GLU A 119 -14.26 -2.72 -7.39
CA GLU A 119 -14.60 -2.95 -8.81
C GLU A 119 -13.77 -2.09 -9.78
N GLN A 120 -13.38 -0.88 -9.35
CA GLN A 120 -12.50 -0.02 -10.14
C GLN A 120 -11.07 -0.59 -10.25
N MET A 121 -10.54 -1.15 -9.15
CA MET A 121 -9.19 -1.72 -9.13
C MET A 121 -9.14 -3.08 -9.83
N LYS A 122 -10.17 -3.89 -9.72
CA LYS A 122 -10.31 -5.17 -10.44
C LYS A 122 -10.19 -5.02 -11.97
N LYS A 123 -10.57 -3.86 -12.52
CA LYS A 123 -10.42 -3.56 -13.96
C LYS A 123 -8.99 -3.26 -14.38
N ARG A 124 -8.08 -3.00 -13.44
CA ARG A 124 -6.69 -2.64 -13.74
C ARG A 124 -5.83 -3.89 -13.88
N PRO A 125 -5.16 -4.09 -15.05
CA PRO A 125 -4.30 -5.25 -15.22
C PRO A 125 -3.05 -5.15 -14.33
N MET A 126 -2.65 -6.29 -13.79
CA MET A 126 -1.44 -6.44 -12.99
C MET A 126 -0.60 -7.65 -13.44
N LEU A 127 -0.92 -8.26 -14.59
CA LEU A 127 -0.30 -9.47 -15.10
C LEU A 127 1.24 -9.42 -15.10
N PRO A 128 1.91 -8.35 -15.58
CA PRO A 128 3.37 -8.32 -15.59
C PRO A 128 3.99 -8.45 -14.17
N LEU A 129 3.31 -7.92 -13.14
CA LEU A 129 3.76 -8.07 -11.76
C LEU A 129 3.60 -9.52 -11.28
N PHE A 130 2.45 -10.14 -11.57
CA PHE A 130 2.21 -11.54 -11.20
C PHE A 130 3.20 -12.48 -11.89
N GLU A 131 3.48 -12.28 -13.18
CA GLU A 131 4.46 -13.07 -13.95
C GLU A 131 5.87 -12.95 -13.34
N ALA A 132 6.29 -11.71 -13.02
CA ALA A 132 7.59 -11.49 -12.40
C ALA A 132 7.72 -12.19 -11.03
N LEU A 133 6.67 -12.09 -10.18
CA LEU A 133 6.66 -12.73 -8.87
C LEU A 133 6.54 -14.26 -8.97
N THR A 134 5.84 -14.77 -9.98
CA THR A 134 5.78 -16.22 -10.26
C THR A 134 7.16 -16.74 -10.70
N ALA A 135 7.87 -16.00 -11.53
CA ALA A 135 9.24 -16.36 -11.90
C ALA A 135 10.20 -16.38 -10.68
N MET A 136 9.85 -15.67 -9.62
CA MET A 136 10.54 -15.68 -8.33
C MET A 136 10.03 -16.77 -7.38
N GLY A 137 9.07 -17.61 -7.77
CA GLY A 137 8.59 -18.77 -7.02
C GLY A 137 7.24 -18.61 -6.32
N ALA A 138 6.61 -17.43 -6.35
CA ALA A 138 5.28 -17.24 -5.78
C ALA A 138 4.19 -17.92 -6.64
N GLU A 139 3.14 -18.43 -5.99
CA GLU A 139 1.99 -19.04 -6.66
C GLU A 139 0.78 -18.11 -6.58
N PHE A 140 0.07 -17.92 -7.71
CA PHE A 140 -1.13 -17.09 -7.77
C PHE A 140 -2.33 -17.89 -8.27
N THR A 141 -3.47 -17.78 -7.55
CA THR A 141 -4.77 -18.32 -7.99
C THR A 141 -5.71 -17.15 -8.21
N PHE A 142 -6.01 -16.83 -9.46
CA PHE A 142 -6.95 -15.78 -9.83
C PHE A 142 -8.38 -16.21 -9.56
N ILE A 143 -9.15 -15.37 -8.82
CA ILE A 143 -10.50 -15.73 -8.39
C ILE A 143 -11.54 -15.39 -9.47
N GLU A 144 -11.39 -14.26 -10.16
CA GLU A 144 -12.34 -13.78 -11.16
C GLU A 144 -11.72 -13.75 -12.56
N LYS A 145 -10.65 -13.01 -12.76
CA LYS A 145 -10.04 -12.78 -14.06
C LYS A 145 -8.52 -12.92 -13.99
N ASN A 146 -7.95 -13.65 -14.94
CA ASN A 146 -6.50 -13.83 -15.04
C ASN A 146 -5.77 -12.48 -15.12
N GLY A 147 -4.70 -12.33 -14.35
CA GLY A 147 -3.89 -11.11 -14.30
C GLY A 147 -4.53 -9.92 -13.58
N HIS A 148 -5.62 -10.14 -12.84
CA HIS A 148 -6.36 -9.12 -12.11
C HIS A 148 -6.63 -9.54 -10.67
N LEU A 149 -6.94 -8.57 -9.80
CA LEU A 149 -7.53 -8.84 -8.49
C LEU A 149 -9.02 -9.20 -8.66
N PRO A 150 -9.63 -9.97 -7.72
CA PRO A 150 -9.01 -10.53 -6.53
C PRO A 150 -8.16 -11.77 -6.83
N VAL A 151 -7.17 -12.04 -5.98
CA VAL A 151 -6.23 -13.14 -6.15
C VAL A 151 -5.88 -13.77 -4.81
N LYS A 152 -5.67 -15.09 -4.80
CA LYS A 152 -4.95 -15.76 -3.72
C LYS A 152 -3.49 -15.85 -4.08
N VAL A 153 -2.62 -15.52 -3.14
CA VAL A 153 -1.18 -15.63 -3.25
C VAL A 153 -0.63 -16.56 -2.19
N LYS A 154 0.20 -17.49 -2.62
CA LYS A 154 1.07 -18.28 -1.76
C LYS A 154 2.48 -17.79 -2.00
N GLY A 155 3.07 -17.24 -0.98
CA GLY A 155 4.39 -16.66 -1.06
C GLY A 155 5.48 -17.72 -1.19
N ALA A 156 6.60 -17.31 -1.78
CA ALA A 156 7.83 -18.09 -1.79
C ALA A 156 8.81 -17.48 -0.79
N SER A 157 9.24 -18.28 0.19
CA SER A 157 10.33 -17.87 1.08
C SER A 157 11.58 -17.64 0.27
N PHE A 158 12.07 -16.41 0.23
CA PHE A 158 13.36 -16.12 -0.36
C PHE A 158 14.44 -16.32 0.69
N ASN A 159 15.23 -17.38 0.52
CA ASN A 159 16.55 -17.48 1.13
C ASN A 159 17.50 -16.75 0.18
N GLY A 160 17.85 -15.49 0.52
CA GLY A 160 18.85 -14.72 -0.18
C GLY A 160 20.26 -15.28 0.02
#